data_d32240308ee553413ed68c0b7269aa69
#
_entry.id   d32240308ee553413ed68c0b7269aa69
#
_cell.length_a   1.000
_cell.length_b   1.000
_cell.length_c   1.000
_cell.angle_alpha   90.00
_cell.angle_beta   90.00
_cell.angle_gamma   90.00
#
_symmetry.space_group_name_H-M   'P 1'
#
loop_
_entity.id
_entity.type
_entity.pdbx_description
1 polymer ?
#
loop_
_entity_poly.entity_id
_entity_poly.type
_entity_poly.pdbx_seq_one_letter_code
_entity_poly.pdbx_strand_id
1 'polypeptide(L)'
;MTFLGKIKNVIINKRFLRFELVALVILTVIAFLLYISDVPPVMAQSAAAALPDVVMPQSGQRILVFSPHPDDETIGVGGYIAQSIQNGADVRIVLVTNGDFHGNEDVRYSEFKNATQILGVSGSQLVFLGLPDGKLDKMDPTALSADLQSQIAQYHPDIVIYPDIKDANPDHSAIGKLIQEILKTDPNKITGYAYLVHYKLIWPRPRALAPRLDLTPPDRLLNANTSWEQVPLSQMDENLKLAAINTYKSQLDNPWLHGLLLSSIRCSELLAVPKTTETP
;
A
#
# COMPACT_ATOMS: atom_id res chain seq x y z
N MET A 1 -44.36 -0.65 -54.48
CA MET A 1 -44.55 -1.59 -53.33
C MET A 1 -43.72 -1.05 -52.18
N THR A 2 -44.41 -0.41 -51.28
CA THR A 2 -43.82 0.33 -50.15
C THR A 2 -43.59 -0.59 -48.97
N PHE A 3 -42.33 -0.69 -48.57
CA PHE A 3 -41.89 -1.47 -47.42
C PHE A 3 -41.92 -0.53 -46.19
N LEU A 4 -43.12 -0.35 -45.65
CA LEU A 4 -43.28 0.33 -44.35
C LEU A 4 -43.28 -0.74 -43.24
N GLY A 5 -42.10 -0.92 -42.68
CA GLY A 5 -41.90 -1.80 -41.52
C GLY A 5 -42.74 -1.38 -40.33
N LYS A 6 -43.47 -2.33 -39.74
CA LYS A 6 -44.20 -2.23 -38.51
C LYS A 6 -43.28 -1.82 -37.36
N ILE A 7 -43.26 -0.57 -36.99
CA ILE A 7 -42.75 -0.16 -35.68
C ILE A 7 -43.77 -0.68 -34.65
N LYS A 8 -43.52 -1.81 -34.04
CA LYS A 8 -44.26 -2.25 -32.86
C LYS A 8 -44.00 -1.19 -31.78
N ASN A 9 -45.02 -0.37 -31.51
CA ASN A 9 -45.06 0.45 -30.30
C ASN A 9 -44.96 -0.53 -29.11
N VAL A 10 -43.77 -0.62 -28.51
CA VAL A 10 -43.61 -1.31 -27.23
C VAL A 10 -44.31 -0.43 -26.21
N ILE A 11 -45.54 -0.73 -25.88
CA ILE A 11 -46.24 -0.14 -24.75
C ILE A 11 -45.52 -0.64 -23.51
N ILE A 12 -44.52 0.14 -23.07
CA ILE A 12 -43.84 -0.14 -21.81
C ILE A 12 -44.92 -0.04 -20.73
N ASN A 13 -45.22 -1.18 -20.14
CA ASN A 13 -46.22 -1.25 -19.08
C ASN A 13 -45.74 -0.41 -17.90
N LYS A 14 -46.39 0.70 -17.62
CA LYS A 14 -45.98 1.63 -16.54
C LYS A 14 -45.88 0.94 -15.18
N ARG A 15 -46.61 -0.17 -14.97
CA ARG A 15 -46.45 -0.99 -13.75
C ARG A 15 -45.17 -1.77 -13.75
N PHE A 16 -44.74 -2.32 -14.89
CA PHE A 16 -43.47 -3.03 -15.05
C PHE A 16 -42.30 -2.07 -14.84
N LEU A 17 -42.32 -0.92 -15.48
CA LEU A 17 -41.28 0.11 -15.30
C LEU A 17 -41.15 0.59 -13.85
N ARG A 18 -42.28 0.73 -13.13
CA ARG A 18 -42.28 1.07 -11.69
C ARG A 18 -41.70 -0.04 -10.86
N PHE A 19 -41.99 -1.30 -11.18
CA PHE A 19 -41.42 -2.45 -10.48
C PHE A 19 -39.89 -2.53 -10.68
N GLU A 20 -39.43 -2.34 -11.90
CA GLU A 20 -37.98 -2.31 -12.20
C GLU A 20 -37.27 -1.15 -11.47
N LEU A 21 -37.87 0.02 -11.44
CA LEU A 21 -37.33 1.18 -10.72
C LEU A 21 -37.23 0.90 -9.21
N VAL A 22 -38.28 0.33 -8.62
CA VAL A 22 -38.27 -0.04 -7.20
C VAL A 22 -37.23 -1.12 -6.92
N ALA A 23 -37.15 -2.13 -7.77
CA ALA A 23 -36.12 -3.17 -7.65
C ALA A 23 -34.69 -2.60 -7.74
N LEU A 24 -34.47 -1.67 -8.67
CA LEU A 24 -33.17 -0.99 -8.82
C LEU A 24 -32.85 -0.16 -7.57
N VAL A 25 -33.80 0.58 -7.03
CA VAL A 25 -33.62 1.35 -5.79
C VAL A 25 -33.29 0.42 -4.62
N ILE A 26 -33.99 -0.70 -4.47
CA ILE A 26 -33.74 -1.67 -3.41
C ILE A 26 -32.34 -2.27 -3.58
N LEU A 27 -31.94 -2.67 -4.78
CA LEU A 27 -30.61 -3.22 -5.05
C LEU A 27 -29.51 -2.18 -4.77
N THR A 28 -29.73 -0.92 -5.13
CA THR A 28 -28.82 0.18 -4.84
C THR A 28 -28.67 0.41 -3.33
N VAL A 29 -29.79 0.37 -2.60
CA VAL A 29 -29.77 0.49 -1.13
C VAL A 29 -29.06 -0.71 -0.50
N ILE A 30 -29.33 -1.92 -0.95
CA ILE A 30 -28.64 -3.12 -0.47
C ILE A 30 -27.14 -3.03 -0.76
N ALA A 31 -26.75 -2.67 -1.99
CA ALA A 31 -25.35 -2.48 -2.36
C ALA A 31 -24.67 -1.41 -1.50
N PHE A 32 -25.38 -0.30 -1.23
CA PHE A 32 -24.89 0.76 -0.34
C PHE A 32 -24.75 0.28 1.11
N LEU A 33 -25.72 -0.48 1.63
CA LEU A 33 -25.65 -1.04 2.98
C LEU A 33 -24.51 -2.07 3.09
N LEU A 34 -24.32 -2.92 2.07
CA LEU A 34 -23.21 -3.84 2.00
C LEU A 34 -21.87 -3.09 1.93
N TYR A 35 -21.80 -2.04 1.13
CA TYR A 35 -20.62 -1.16 1.05
C TYR A 35 -20.29 -0.54 2.40
N ILE A 36 -21.29 0.04 3.11
CA ILE A 36 -21.07 0.62 4.45
C ILE A 36 -20.67 -0.45 5.46
N SER A 37 -21.27 -1.65 5.40
CA SER A 37 -20.92 -2.74 6.31
C SER A 37 -19.51 -3.28 6.09
N ASP A 38 -18.95 -3.10 4.88
CA ASP A 38 -17.56 -3.46 4.56
C ASP A 38 -16.56 -2.33 4.83
N VAL A 39 -17.03 -1.14 5.22
CA VAL A 39 -16.19 -0.07 5.73
C VAL A 39 -15.57 -0.54 7.05
N PRO A 40 -14.28 -0.86 7.10
CA PRO A 40 -13.71 -1.34 8.33
C PRO A 40 -13.75 -0.21 9.38
N PRO A 41 -14.20 -0.46 10.60
CA PRO A 41 -13.91 0.44 11.69
C PRO A 41 -12.39 0.59 11.81
N VAL A 42 -11.94 1.72 12.28
CA VAL A 42 -10.54 2.00 12.53
C VAL A 42 -10.34 2.39 13.99
N MET A 43 -9.16 2.15 14.51
CA MET A 43 -8.77 2.58 15.85
C MET A 43 -9.06 4.07 16.04
N ALA A 44 -9.52 4.46 17.23
CA ALA A 44 -9.72 5.86 17.56
C ALA A 44 -8.39 6.64 17.54
N GLN A 45 -8.41 7.91 17.13
CA GLN A 45 -7.22 8.75 17.03
C GLN A 45 -6.45 8.81 18.38
N SER A 46 -7.15 8.91 19.51
CA SER A 46 -6.52 8.92 20.83
C SER A 46 -5.80 7.61 21.19
N ALA A 47 -6.27 6.48 20.64
CA ALA A 47 -5.62 5.19 20.84
C ALA A 47 -4.45 5.00 19.83
N ALA A 48 -4.58 5.54 18.63
CA ALA A 48 -3.51 5.52 17.62
C ALA A 48 -2.30 6.35 18.12
N ALA A 49 -2.54 7.53 18.66
CA ALA A 49 -1.49 8.37 19.26
C ALA A 49 -0.80 7.75 20.49
N ALA A 50 -1.35 6.67 21.06
CA ALA A 50 -0.78 5.91 22.15
C ALA A 50 -0.10 4.60 21.70
N LEU A 51 -0.01 4.34 20.41
CA LEU A 51 0.78 3.21 19.90
C LEU A 51 2.26 3.41 20.25
N PRO A 52 3.00 2.32 20.49
CA PRO A 52 4.44 2.44 20.70
C PRO A 52 5.12 2.99 19.43
N ASP A 53 6.14 3.80 19.63
CA ASP A 53 6.96 4.29 18.53
C ASP A 53 7.89 3.19 18.03
N VAL A 54 8.06 3.12 16.70
CA VAL A 54 9.07 2.26 16.07
C VAL A 54 10.45 2.69 16.54
N VAL A 55 11.29 1.70 16.86
CA VAL A 55 12.70 1.98 17.15
C VAL A 55 13.37 2.38 15.82
N MET A 56 13.70 3.67 15.72
CA MET A 56 14.35 4.19 14.52
C MET A 56 15.75 3.62 14.33
N PRO A 57 16.15 3.32 13.09
CA PRO A 57 17.48 2.79 12.82
C PRO A 57 18.57 3.79 13.16
N GLN A 58 19.71 3.24 13.55
CA GLN A 58 20.91 4.00 13.88
C GLN A 58 21.84 4.11 12.67
N SER A 59 22.82 5.02 12.76
CA SER A 59 23.83 5.21 11.74
C SER A 59 24.55 3.91 11.41
N GLY A 60 24.66 3.62 10.12
CA GLY A 60 25.32 2.43 9.59
C GLY A 60 24.43 1.18 9.50
N GLN A 61 23.22 1.18 10.08
CA GLN A 61 22.28 0.09 9.86
C GLN A 61 21.76 0.09 8.42
N ARG A 62 21.50 -1.10 7.91
CA ARG A 62 21.11 -1.35 6.52
C ARG A 62 19.64 -1.73 6.46
N ILE A 63 18.87 -0.96 5.70
CA ILE A 63 17.44 -1.14 5.56
C ILE A 63 17.13 -1.52 4.12
N LEU A 64 16.41 -2.61 3.93
CA LEU A 64 15.90 -3.03 2.64
C LEU A 64 14.39 -2.86 2.59
N VAL A 65 13.91 -2.01 1.69
CA VAL A 65 12.49 -1.77 1.48
C VAL A 65 12.05 -2.46 0.19
N PHE A 66 11.03 -3.30 0.27
CA PHE A 66 10.37 -3.86 -0.91
C PHE A 66 9.14 -3.04 -1.25
N SER A 67 9.15 -2.42 -2.43
CA SER A 67 8.01 -1.69 -3.01
C SER A 67 7.41 -2.52 -4.13
N PRO A 68 6.14 -2.97 -4.01
CA PRO A 68 5.47 -3.69 -5.10
C PRO A 68 5.39 -2.86 -6.37
N HIS A 69 4.88 -1.63 -6.28
CA HIS A 69 4.71 -0.72 -7.41
C HIS A 69 5.40 0.63 -7.14
N PRO A 70 5.68 1.43 -8.18
CA PRO A 70 6.19 2.78 -8.02
C PRO A 70 5.16 3.68 -7.32
N ASP A 71 5.32 3.98 -6.05
CA ASP A 71 4.57 4.82 -5.12
C ASP A 71 4.35 4.19 -3.73
N ASP A 72 4.32 2.87 -3.63
CA ASP A 72 4.01 2.16 -2.39
C ASP A 72 5.01 2.45 -1.25
N GLU A 73 6.30 2.56 -1.55
CA GLU A 73 7.33 2.91 -0.58
C GLU A 73 7.12 4.32 -0.01
N THR A 74 6.67 5.24 -0.86
CA THR A 74 6.38 6.61 -0.43
C THR A 74 5.08 6.67 0.35
N ILE A 75 4.02 5.98 -0.12
CA ILE A 75 2.73 5.92 0.56
C ILE A 75 2.86 5.27 1.93
N GLY A 76 3.49 4.08 1.98
CA GLY A 76 3.55 3.27 3.18
C GLY A 76 4.55 3.76 4.21
N VAL A 77 5.77 4.13 3.77
CA VAL A 77 6.93 4.33 4.64
C VAL A 77 7.87 5.47 4.22
N GLY A 78 7.37 6.44 3.46
CA GLY A 78 8.20 7.55 2.97
C GLY A 78 8.81 8.38 4.09
N GLY A 79 8.09 8.63 5.18
CA GLY A 79 8.60 9.32 6.35
C GLY A 79 9.66 8.50 7.09
N TYR A 80 9.42 7.21 7.30
CA TYR A 80 10.41 6.30 7.89
C TYR A 80 11.71 6.26 7.07
N ILE A 81 11.62 6.18 5.73
CA ILE A 81 12.78 6.21 4.84
C ILE A 81 13.57 7.50 5.04
N ALA A 82 12.91 8.65 4.99
CA ALA A 82 13.56 9.95 5.15
C ALA A 82 14.24 10.10 6.52
N GLN A 83 13.57 9.75 7.61
CA GLN A 83 14.14 9.79 8.97
C GLN A 83 15.30 8.80 9.12
N SER A 84 15.21 7.61 8.52
CA SER A 84 16.29 6.62 8.56
C SER A 84 17.57 7.14 7.92
N ILE A 85 17.45 7.79 6.76
CA ILE A 85 18.59 8.42 6.07
C ILE A 85 19.14 9.59 6.88
N GLN A 86 18.28 10.42 7.48
CA GLN A 86 18.69 11.52 8.37
C GLN A 86 19.49 11.01 9.58
N ASN A 87 19.15 9.82 10.09
CA ASN A 87 19.87 9.14 11.17
C ASN A 87 21.19 8.46 10.71
N GLY A 88 21.49 8.50 9.40
CA GLY A 88 22.71 7.92 8.83
C GLY A 88 22.62 6.41 8.53
N ALA A 89 21.42 5.87 8.44
CA ALA A 89 21.20 4.51 7.96
C ALA A 89 21.38 4.43 6.43
N ASP A 90 21.78 3.23 5.95
CA ASP A 90 21.88 2.93 4.52
C ASP A 90 20.57 2.30 4.06
N VAL A 91 19.82 2.98 3.18
CA VAL A 91 18.50 2.54 2.71
C VAL A 91 18.59 2.12 1.25
N ARG A 92 18.20 0.88 0.98
CA ARG A 92 17.99 0.36 -0.38
C ARG A 92 16.53 0.07 -0.62
N ILE A 93 16.03 0.43 -1.82
CA ILE A 93 14.65 0.13 -2.23
C ILE A 93 14.68 -0.82 -3.41
N VAL A 94 13.93 -1.91 -3.31
CA VAL A 94 13.69 -2.87 -4.38
C VAL A 94 12.28 -2.62 -4.92
N LEU A 95 12.20 -2.05 -6.12
CA LEU A 95 10.97 -1.97 -6.88
C LEU A 95 10.74 -3.31 -7.56
N VAL A 96 9.67 -4.03 -7.18
CA VAL A 96 9.45 -5.41 -7.60
C VAL A 96 8.81 -5.48 -8.98
N THR A 97 7.74 -4.72 -9.22
CA THR A 97 7.10 -4.72 -10.54
C THR A 97 7.59 -3.57 -11.42
N ASN A 98 7.30 -3.69 -12.70
CA ASN A 98 7.57 -2.60 -13.65
C ASN A 98 6.53 -1.47 -13.60
N GLY A 99 5.46 -1.60 -12.83
CA GLY A 99 4.40 -0.60 -12.74
C GLY A 99 3.60 -0.40 -14.04
N ASP A 100 3.68 -1.32 -14.99
CA ASP A 100 3.19 -1.17 -16.37
C ASP A 100 1.75 -1.66 -16.58
N PHE A 101 0.93 -1.66 -15.55
CA PHE A 101 -0.46 -2.09 -15.67
C PHE A 101 -1.25 -1.35 -16.77
N HIS A 102 -0.85 -0.11 -17.05
CA HIS A 102 -1.48 0.77 -18.06
C HIS A 102 -0.55 1.17 -19.23
N GLY A 103 0.59 0.51 -19.41
CA GLY A 103 1.51 0.82 -20.51
C GLY A 103 2.29 2.11 -20.34
N ASN A 104 2.72 2.44 -19.11
CA ASN A 104 3.42 3.68 -18.78
C ASN A 104 4.66 3.49 -17.89
N GLU A 105 5.34 2.35 -18.02
CA GLU A 105 6.52 1.97 -17.23
C GLU A 105 7.58 3.08 -17.12
N ASP A 106 8.00 3.64 -18.24
CA ASP A 106 9.06 4.67 -18.25
C ASP A 106 8.66 5.92 -17.42
N VAL A 107 7.40 6.33 -17.51
CA VAL A 107 6.87 7.45 -16.73
C VAL A 107 6.91 7.10 -15.25
N ARG A 108 6.41 5.94 -14.86
CA ARG A 108 6.35 5.50 -13.46
C ARG A 108 7.75 5.30 -12.87
N TYR A 109 8.69 4.77 -13.63
CA TYR A 109 10.09 4.66 -13.20
C TYR A 109 10.75 6.02 -12.99
N SER A 110 10.43 7.00 -13.84
CA SER A 110 10.90 8.38 -13.66
C SER A 110 10.30 9.02 -12.41
N GLU A 111 9.02 8.88 -12.19
CA GLU A 111 8.32 9.37 -11.00
C GLU A 111 8.89 8.75 -9.72
N PHE A 112 9.08 7.43 -9.70
CA PHE A 112 9.68 6.69 -8.59
C PHE A 112 11.10 7.18 -8.25
N LYS A 113 11.96 7.35 -9.25
CA LYS A 113 13.32 7.89 -9.04
C LYS A 113 13.28 9.30 -8.45
N ASN A 114 12.39 10.14 -8.94
CA ASN A 114 12.24 11.51 -8.43
C ASN A 114 11.70 11.53 -7.00
N ALA A 115 10.70 10.71 -6.69
CA ALA A 115 10.13 10.60 -5.34
C ALA A 115 11.19 10.12 -4.33
N THR A 116 11.86 9.01 -4.64
CA THR A 116 12.87 8.43 -3.76
C THR A 116 14.06 9.35 -3.57
N GLN A 117 14.46 10.12 -4.58
CA GLN A 117 15.49 11.15 -4.47
C GLN A 117 15.08 12.26 -3.49
N ILE A 118 13.81 12.70 -3.50
CA ILE A 118 13.28 13.68 -2.53
C ILE A 118 13.36 13.13 -1.11
N LEU A 119 13.08 11.83 -0.93
CA LEU A 119 13.22 11.16 0.37
C LEU A 119 14.68 10.96 0.81
N GLY A 120 15.65 11.28 -0.05
CA GLY A 120 17.10 11.17 0.23
C GLY A 120 17.76 9.88 -0.25
N VAL A 121 17.03 8.99 -0.93
CA VAL A 121 17.60 7.73 -1.45
C VAL A 121 18.42 8.00 -2.71
N SER A 122 19.68 7.58 -2.71
CA SER A 122 20.52 7.66 -3.91
C SER A 122 20.02 6.73 -5.01
N GLY A 123 20.12 7.15 -6.27
CA GLY A 123 19.77 6.31 -7.41
C GLY A 123 20.55 4.99 -7.49
N SER A 124 21.76 4.93 -6.92
CA SER A 124 22.56 3.70 -6.81
C SER A 124 21.99 2.70 -5.79
N GLN A 125 21.09 3.12 -4.94
CA GLN A 125 20.40 2.29 -3.94
C GLN A 125 19.02 1.80 -4.42
N LEU A 126 18.67 2.07 -5.67
CA LEU A 126 17.44 1.58 -6.27
C LEU A 126 17.70 0.32 -7.09
N VAL A 127 16.94 -0.72 -6.82
CA VAL A 127 16.96 -1.99 -7.55
C VAL A 127 15.61 -2.16 -8.25
N PHE A 128 15.64 -2.53 -9.54
CA PHE A 128 14.45 -2.74 -10.35
C PHE A 128 14.41 -4.22 -10.77
N LEU A 129 13.42 -4.99 -10.29
CA LEU A 129 13.26 -6.38 -10.71
C LEU A 129 12.50 -6.50 -12.02
N GLY A 130 11.67 -5.52 -12.36
CA GLY A 130 10.93 -5.46 -13.62
C GLY A 130 9.90 -6.58 -13.80
N LEU A 131 9.38 -7.15 -12.70
CA LEU A 131 8.37 -8.19 -12.78
C LEU A 131 7.02 -7.61 -13.23
N PRO A 132 6.12 -8.44 -13.80
CA PRO A 132 4.87 -7.92 -14.37
C PRO A 132 3.89 -7.44 -13.31
N ASP A 133 3.43 -6.18 -13.42
CA ASP A 133 2.44 -5.55 -12.56
C ASP A 133 1.08 -6.26 -12.63
N GLY A 134 0.43 -6.46 -11.48
CA GLY A 134 -0.87 -7.13 -11.33
C GLY A 134 -0.83 -8.65 -11.53
N LYS A 135 0.36 -9.29 -11.47
CA LYS A 135 0.51 -10.71 -11.77
C LYS A 135 1.38 -11.50 -10.79
N LEU A 136 1.90 -10.88 -9.73
CA LEU A 136 2.82 -11.57 -8.82
C LEU A 136 2.14 -12.72 -8.07
N ASP A 137 0.86 -12.59 -7.75
CA ASP A 137 0.04 -13.64 -7.13
C ASP A 137 -0.18 -14.88 -8.03
N LYS A 138 0.09 -14.75 -9.34
CA LYS A 138 -0.06 -15.81 -10.36
C LYS A 138 1.28 -16.37 -10.84
N MET A 139 2.38 -15.77 -10.42
CA MET A 139 3.72 -16.28 -10.73
C MET A 139 4.02 -17.55 -9.95
N ASP A 140 5.03 -18.31 -10.40
CA ASP A 140 5.59 -19.39 -9.58
C ASP A 140 6.13 -18.81 -8.26
N PRO A 141 5.55 -19.18 -7.11
CA PRO A 141 5.97 -18.63 -5.83
C PRO A 141 7.42 -18.99 -5.49
N THR A 142 7.95 -20.09 -6.03
CA THR A 142 9.36 -20.47 -5.82
C THR A 142 10.29 -19.51 -6.53
N ALA A 143 9.98 -19.14 -7.77
CA ALA A 143 10.78 -18.19 -8.54
C ALA A 143 10.73 -16.80 -7.90
N LEU A 144 9.54 -16.29 -7.57
CA LEU A 144 9.39 -15.00 -6.90
C LEU A 144 10.11 -14.98 -5.54
N SER A 145 9.99 -16.06 -4.75
CA SER A 145 10.71 -16.17 -3.46
C SER A 145 12.22 -16.12 -3.65
N ALA A 146 12.75 -16.79 -4.67
CA ALA A 146 14.19 -16.78 -4.97
C ALA A 146 14.69 -15.37 -5.33
N ASP A 147 13.92 -14.63 -6.13
CA ASP A 147 14.27 -13.24 -6.47
C ASP A 147 14.31 -12.35 -5.21
N LEU A 148 13.28 -12.42 -4.36
CA LEU A 148 13.22 -11.64 -3.12
C LEU A 148 14.35 -12.03 -2.15
N GLN A 149 14.59 -13.32 -1.96
CA GLN A 149 15.66 -13.83 -1.09
C GLN A 149 17.04 -13.42 -1.60
N SER A 150 17.24 -13.38 -2.92
CA SER A 150 18.50 -12.93 -3.54
C SER A 150 18.81 -11.48 -3.15
N GLN A 151 17.80 -10.59 -3.11
CA GLN A 151 18.00 -9.19 -2.70
C GLN A 151 18.39 -9.09 -1.23
N ILE A 152 17.75 -9.85 -0.36
CA ILE A 152 18.11 -9.91 1.06
C ILE A 152 19.53 -10.43 1.23
N ALA A 153 19.86 -11.53 0.56
CA ALA A 153 21.19 -12.15 0.65
C ALA A 153 22.32 -11.26 0.10
N GLN A 154 22.07 -10.48 -0.96
CA GLN A 154 23.08 -9.58 -1.54
C GLN A 154 23.28 -8.32 -0.69
N TYR A 155 22.22 -7.82 -0.10
CA TYR A 155 22.29 -6.57 0.66
C TYR A 155 22.68 -6.79 2.12
N HIS A 156 22.38 -7.93 2.72
CA HIS A 156 22.57 -8.24 4.14
C HIS A 156 21.97 -7.18 5.06
N PRO A 157 20.65 -6.93 4.99
CA PRO A 157 20.00 -5.88 5.78
C PRO A 157 19.90 -6.26 7.25
N ASP A 158 19.90 -5.24 8.13
CA ASP A 158 19.52 -5.38 9.54
C ASP A 158 17.99 -5.34 9.69
N ILE A 159 17.33 -4.59 8.80
CA ILE A 159 15.89 -4.36 8.79
C ILE A 159 15.34 -4.57 7.38
N VAL A 160 14.25 -5.33 7.28
CA VAL A 160 13.48 -5.51 6.04
C VAL A 160 12.09 -4.92 6.22
N ILE A 161 11.70 -4.03 5.31
CA ILE A 161 10.37 -3.43 5.25
C ILE A 161 9.65 -3.94 4.01
N TYR A 162 8.43 -4.42 4.19
CA TYR A 162 7.69 -5.11 3.15
C TYR A 162 6.18 -4.88 3.29
N PRO A 163 5.37 -5.06 2.21
CA PRO A 163 3.92 -4.89 2.30
C PRO A 163 3.27 -5.98 3.17
N ASP A 164 2.22 -5.61 3.90
CA ASP A 164 1.50 -6.55 4.78
C ASP A 164 0.77 -7.63 3.97
N ILE A 165 0.78 -8.85 4.48
CA ILE A 165 0.06 -10.00 3.88
C ILE A 165 -1.46 -9.81 3.82
N LYS A 166 -2.00 -8.86 4.58
CA LYS A 166 -3.41 -8.48 4.63
C LYS A 166 -3.75 -7.32 3.70
N ASP A 167 -2.77 -6.81 2.96
CA ASP A 167 -3.04 -5.80 1.94
C ASP A 167 -4.03 -6.34 0.91
N ALA A 168 -4.95 -5.50 0.47
CA ALA A 168 -6.00 -5.89 -0.48
C ALA A 168 -5.47 -6.06 -1.91
N ASN A 169 -4.29 -5.50 -2.22
CA ASN A 169 -3.65 -5.70 -3.51
C ASN A 169 -2.97 -7.09 -3.54
N PRO A 170 -3.27 -7.94 -4.55
CA PRO A 170 -2.71 -9.29 -4.65
C PRO A 170 -1.18 -9.33 -4.75
N ASP A 171 -0.55 -8.38 -5.44
CA ASP A 171 0.92 -8.32 -5.55
C ASP A 171 1.56 -8.01 -4.19
N HIS A 172 0.95 -7.09 -3.41
CA HIS A 172 1.41 -6.76 -2.06
C HIS A 172 1.34 -7.98 -1.14
N SER A 173 0.18 -8.63 -1.11
CA SER A 173 -0.01 -9.79 -0.24
C SER A 173 0.90 -10.97 -0.63
N ALA A 174 1.19 -11.16 -1.93
CA ALA A 174 2.12 -12.19 -2.41
C ALA A 174 3.55 -11.93 -1.91
N ILE A 175 4.07 -10.71 -2.11
CA ILE A 175 5.38 -10.30 -1.61
C ILE A 175 5.43 -10.44 -0.09
N GLY A 176 4.44 -9.87 0.62
CA GLY A 176 4.39 -9.88 2.08
C GLY A 176 4.45 -11.29 2.66
N LYS A 177 3.69 -12.23 2.07
CA LYS A 177 3.70 -13.63 2.48
C LYS A 177 5.09 -14.27 2.32
N LEU A 178 5.70 -14.11 1.16
CA LEU A 178 7.00 -14.73 0.87
C LEU A 178 8.11 -14.13 1.73
N ILE A 179 8.16 -12.81 1.89
CA ILE A 179 9.15 -12.16 2.76
C ILE A 179 8.98 -12.62 4.21
N GLN A 180 7.73 -12.70 4.72
CA GLN A 180 7.50 -13.18 6.07
C GLN A 180 7.98 -14.63 6.26
N GLU A 181 7.81 -15.51 5.27
CA GLU A 181 8.32 -16.88 5.30
C GLU A 181 9.85 -16.92 5.26
N ILE A 182 10.50 -16.09 4.42
CA ILE A 182 11.95 -15.97 4.36
C ILE A 182 12.52 -15.52 5.72
N LEU A 183 11.96 -14.48 6.31
CA LEU A 183 12.44 -13.94 7.59
C LEU A 183 12.26 -14.90 8.77
N LYS A 184 11.22 -15.75 8.76
CA LYS A 184 11.04 -16.78 9.79
C LYS A 184 12.17 -17.80 9.85
N THR A 185 12.79 -18.07 8.72
CA THR A 185 13.85 -19.08 8.59
C THR A 185 15.25 -18.46 8.53
N ASP A 186 15.35 -17.14 8.58
CA ASP A 186 16.64 -16.44 8.50
C ASP A 186 17.44 -16.64 9.80
N PRO A 187 18.67 -17.20 9.72
CA PRO A 187 19.52 -17.40 10.89
C PRO A 187 20.02 -16.10 11.51
N ASN A 188 20.05 -15.01 10.75
CA ASN A 188 20.55 -13.69 11.21
C ASN A 188 19.52 -12.92 12.03
N LYS A 189 18.25 -13.43 12.13
CA LYS A 189 17.15 -12.79 12.85
C LYS A 189 16.93 -11.33 12.42
N ILE A 190 16.90 -11.09 11.11
CA ILE A 190 16.61 -9.78 10.53
C ILE A 190 15.28 -9.26 11.07
N THR A 191 15.25 -8.00 11.49
CA THR A 191 14.02 -7.35 11.95
C THR A 191 13.10 -7.09 10.75
N GLY A 192 11.86 -7.58 10.83
CA GLY A 192 10.86 -7.42 9.78
C GLY A 192 9.74 -6.48 10.19
N TYR A 193 9.47 -5.46 9.38
CA TYR A 193 8.31 -4.57 9.53
C TYR A 193 7.42 -4.65 8.29
N ALA A 194 6.12 -4.82 8.51
CA ALA A 194 5.16 -4.82 7.42
C ALA A 194 4.39 -3.49 7.37
N TYR A 195 4.22 -2.93 6.17
CA TYR A 195 3.40 -1.73 5.95
C TYR A 195 2.14 -2.07 5.16
N LEU A 196 1.09 -1.28 5.33
CA LEU A 196 -0.21 -1.47 4.69
C LEU A 196 -0.52 -0.25 3.81
N VAL A 197 -0.86 -0.50 2.54
CA VAL A 197 -1.29 0.55 1.60
C VAL A 197 -2.79 0.46 1.32
N HIS A 198 -3.30 -0.75 1.09
CA HIS A 198 -4.69 -0.98 0.75
C HIS A 198 -5.36 -1.92 1.75
N TYR A 199 -6.48 -1.49 2.33
CA TYR A 199 -7.30 -2.40 3.10
C TYR A 199 -8.77 -2.10 2.84
N LYS A 200 -9.48 -3.10 2.29
CA LYS A 200 -10.81 -2.88 1.78
C LYS A 200 -10.81 -1.72 0.74
N LEU A 201 -11.99 -1.19 0.40
CA LEU A 201 -12.08 -0.16 -0.65
C LEU A 201 -11.70 1.24 -0.19
N ILE A 202 -11.70 1.52 1.11
CA ILE A 202 -11.69 2.89 1.61
C ILE A 202 -10.67 3.19 2.72
N TRP A 203 -9.90 2.24 3.15
CA TRP A 203 -8.77 2.51 4.05
C TRP A 203 -7.55 2.96 3.23
N PRO A 204 -6.74 3.92 3.69
CA PRO A 204 -6.90 4.73 4.91
C PRO A 204 -8.03 5.77 4.80
N ARG A 205 -8.52 6.26 5.96
CA ARG A 205 -9.59 7.25 6.02
C ARG A 205 -9.19 8.49 6.83
N PRO A 206 -9.64 9.70 6.40
CA PRO A 206 -10.29 10.01 5.13
C PRO A 206 -9.36 9.79 3.95
N ARG A 207 -9.90 9.48 2.76
CA ARG A 207 -9.14 9.46 1.50
C ARG A 207 -8.91 10.86 0.98
N ALA A 208 -8.15 11.66 1.75
CA ALA A 208 -7.83 13.04 1.46
C ALA A 208 -6.60 13.44 2.29
N LEU A 209 -6.02 14.56 1.94
CA LEU A 209 -4.95 15.18 2.72
C LEU A 209 -5.45 15.45 4.17
N ALA A 210 -4.77 14.88 5.15
CA ALA A 210 -5.12 15.03 6.57
C ALA A 210 -3.89 15.00 7.50
N PRO A 211 -2.97 15.97 7.35
CA PRO A 211 -1.67 15.97 8.03
C PRO A 211 -1.73 16.06 9.56
N ARG A 212 -2.88 16.40 10.14
CA ARG A 212 -3.09 16.48 11.59
C ARG A 212 -3.66 15.22 12.22
N LEU A 213 -3.88 14.19 11.43
CA LEU A 213 -4.44 12.94 11.92
C LEU A 213 -3.36 11.85 11.90
N ASP A 214 -3.36 11.02 12.92
CA ASP A 214 -2.59 9.79 12.90
C ASP A 214 -3.15 8.82 11.85
N LEU A 215 -2.28 8.05 11.25
CA LEU A 215 -2.71 6.89 10.49
C LEU A 215 -3.17 5.82 11.49
N THR A 216 -4.40 5.34 11.33
CA THR A 216 -5.00 4.40 12.29
C THR A 216 -5.12 3.01 11.70
N PRO A 217 -4.67 1.95 12.39
CA PRO A 217 -4.84 0.59 11.90
C PRO A 217 -6.33 0.22 11.81
N PRO A 218 -6.72 -0.62 10.82
CA PRO A 218 -8.07 -1.17 10.78
C PRO A 218 -8.33 -2.06 11.99
N ASP A 219 -9.47 -1.90 12.68
CA ASP A 219 -9.80 -2.67 13.90
C ASP A 219 -9.73 -4.19 13.69
N ARG A 220 -10.12 -4.65 12.50
CA ARG A 220 -10.06 -6.09 12.17
C ARG A 220 -8.64 -6.65 12.10
N LEU A 221 -7.63 -5.79 12.01
CA LEU A 221 -6.21 -6.18 12.03
C LEU A 221 -5.58 -6.04 13.42
N LEU A 222 -6.35 -5.59 14.40
CA LEU A 222 -5.96 -5.57 15.80
C LEU A 222 -6.17 -6.97 16.39
N ASN A 223 -5.11 -7.75 16.48
CA ASN A 223 -5.17 -9.13 16.98
C ASN A 223 -3.90 -9.47 17.78
N ALA A 224 -3.93 -10.65 18.44
CA ALA A 224 -2.83 -11.07 19.29
C ALA A 224 -1.51 -11.35 18.54
N ASN A 225 -1.59 -11.60 17.21
CA ASN A 225 -0.45 -12.04 16.40
C ASN A 225 0.28 -10.87 15.69
N THR A 226 -0.22 -9.65 15.83
CA THR A 226 0.37 -8.46 15.22
C THR A 226 0.45 -7.35 16.26
N SER A 227 1.62 -6.75 16.40
CA SER A 227 1.80 -5.50 17.11
C SER A 227 1.83 -4.37 16.09
N TRP A 228 1.13 -3.27 16.37
CA TRP A 228 1.19 -2.07 15.55
C TRP A 228 2.05 -1.04 16.26
N GLU A 229 2.97 -0.47 15.53
CA GLU A 229 3.86 0.59 15.98
C GLU A 229 3.72 1.79 15.04
N GLN A 230 3.93 2.98 15.57
CA GLN A 230 3.86 4.21 14.79
C GLN A 230 5.25 4.78 14.53
N VAL A 231 5.38 5.49 13.42
CA VAL A 231 6.51 6.36 13.11
C VAL A 231 5.98 7.79 13.17
N PRO A 232 6.22 8.54 14.27
CA PRO A 232 5.80 9.93 14.36
C PRO A 232 6.52 10.77 13.30
N LEU A 233 5.78 11.60 12.57
CA LEU A 233 6.32 12.47 11.54
C LEU A 233 6.30 13.93 12.00
N SER A 234 7.44 14.59 11.89
CA SER A 234 7.50 16.04 12.02
C SER A 234 6.85 16.73 10.81
N GLN A 235 6.54 18.02 10.94
CA GLN A 235 6.04 18.80 9.80
C GLN A 235 7.02 18.79 8.61
N MET A 236 8.32 18.67 8.88
CA MET A 236 9.33 18.57 7.82
C MET A 236 9.23 17.23 7.08
N ASP A 237 9.04 16.12 7.81
CA ASP A 237 8.88 14.78 7.23
C ASP A 237 7.60 14.69 6.40
N GLU A 238 6.48 15.23 6.91
CA GLU A 238 5.22 15.32 6.17
C GLU A 238 5.39 16.14 4.88
N ASN A 239 6.11 17.26 4.92
CA ASN A 239 6.36 18.09 3.74
C ASN A 239 7.25 17.36 2.73
N LEU A 240 8.28 16.64 3.16
CA LEU A 240 9.10 15.81 2.29
C LEU A 240 8.29 14.71 1.64
N LYS A 241 7.49 14.00 2.43
CA LYS A 241 6.59 12.96 1.91
C LYS A 241 5.58 13.51 0.93
N LEU A 242 4.97 14.67 1.22
CA LEU A 242 4.05 15.33 0.29
C LEU A 242 4.75 15.75 -1.01
N ALA A 243 5.98 16.25 -0.92
CA ALA A 243 6.76 16.59 -2.10
C ALA A 243 7.06 15.35 -2.97
N ALA A 244 7.41 14.22 -2.34
CA ALA A 244 7.61 12.94 -3.01
C ALA A 244 6.32 12.44 -3.66
N ILE A 245 5.20 12.41 -2.94
CA ILE A 245 3.87 12.04 -3.48
C ILE A 245 3.51 12.89 -4.70
N ASN A 246 3.82 14.17 -4.68
CA ASN A 246 3.51 15.08 -5.79
C ASN A 246 4.32 14.80 -7.06
N THR A 247 5.32 13.92 -7.05
CA THR A 247 6.01 13.49 -8.27
C THR A 247 5.23 12.44 -9.04
N TYR A 248 4.37 11.67 -8.39
CA TYR A 248 3.56 10.60 -9.01
C TYR A 248 2.35 11.16 -9.78
N LYS A 249 2.62 11.99 -10.77
CA LYS A 249 1.57 12.68 -11.57
C LYS A 249 0.63 11.71 -12.24
N SER A 250 1.19 10.64 -12.84
CA SER A 250 0.38 9.62 -13.52
C SER A 250 -0.64 8.95 -12.59
N GLN A 251 -0.32 8.85 -11.28
CA GLN A 251 -1.18 8.27 -10.27
C GLN A 251 -2.12 9.32 -9.64
N LEU A 252 -1.64 10.54 -9.44
CA LEU A 252 -2.46 11.64 -8.94
C LEU A 252 -3.54 12.08 -9.94
N ASP A 253 -3.29 11.95 -11.23
CA ASP A 253 -4.27 12.23 -12.29
C ASP A 253 -5.36 11.15 -12.39
N ASN A 254 -5.15 9.99 -11.75
CA ASN A 254 -6.17 8.95 -11.64
C ASN A 254 -7.13 9.24 -10.47
N PRO A 255 -8.43 9.49 -10.72
CA PRO A 255 -9.38 9.86 -9.67
C PRO A 255 -9.52 8.83 -8.52
N TRP A 256 -9.26 7.56 -8.79
CA TRP A 256 -9.34 6.48 -7.80
C TRP A 256 -8.11 6.43 -6.89
N LEU A 257 -6.95 6.81 -7.40
CA LEU A 257 -5.69 6.77 -6.68
C LEU A 257 -5.36 8.10 -6.01
N HIS A 258 -5.82 9.22 -6.57
CA HIS A 258 -5.58 10.56 -6.03
C HIS A 258 -5.84 10.65 -4.51
N GLY A 259 -7.03 10.24 -4.10
CA GLY A 259 -7.39 10.26 -2.69
C GLY A 259 -6.57 9.30 -1.83
N LEU A 260 -6.11 8.18 -2.39
CA LEU A 260 -5.24 7.23 -1.70
C LEU A 260 -3.86 7.86 -1.43
N LEU A 261 -3.21 8.38 -2.46
CA LEU A 261 -1.89 9.00 -2.33
C LEU A 261 -1.92 10.14 -1.30
N LEU A 262 -2.88 11.06 -1.41
CA LEU A 262 -3.00 12.18 -0.46
C LEU A 262 -3.37 11.72 0.96
N SER A 263 -4.08 10.60 1.11
CA SER A 263 -4.43 10.07 2.42
C SER A 263 -3.25 9.50 3.20
N SER A 264 -2.10 9.31 2.56
CA SER A 264 -0.85 8.89 3.22
C SER A 264 -0.14 10.03 3.96
N ILE A 265 -0.54 11.27 3.72
CA ILE A 265 0.03 12.44 4.43
C ILE A 265 -0.68 12.59 5.76
N ARG A 266 -0.01 12.13 6.81
CA ARG A 266 -0.45 12.05 8.21
C ARG A 266 0.66 12.51 9.13
N CYS A 267 0.35 12.74 10.41
CA CYS A 267 1.39 12.98 11.42
C CYS A 267 2.06 11.69 11.94
N SER A 268 1.64 10.53 11.44
CA SER A 268 2.33 9.24 11.69
C SER A 268 2.18 8.29 10.53
N GLU A 269 3.14 7.37 10.40
CA GLU A 269 3.04 6.14 9.59
C GLU A 269 2.84 4.93 10.50
N LEU A 270 2.43 3.80 9.96
CA LEU A 270 2.16 2.58 10.70
C LEU A 270 3.01 1.43 10.18
N LEU A 271 3.63 0.72 11.10
CA LEU A 271 4.30 -0.53 10.85
C LEU A 271 3.69 -1.65 11.69
N ALA A 272 3.46 -2.78 11.06
CA ALA A 272 3.03 -4.00 11.74
C ALA A 272 4.26 -4.88 12.01
N VAL A 273 4.40 -5.32 13.25
CA VAL A 273 5.40 -6.29 13.67
C VAL A 273 4.71 -7.64 13.82
N PRO A 274 4.92 -8.60 12.89
CA PRO A 274 4.41 -9.94 13.06
C PRO A 274 5.05 -10.56 14.30
N LYS A 275 4.25 -10.95 15.27
CA LYS A 275 4.76 -11.72 16.42
C LYS A 275 5.14 -13.11 15.92
N THR A 276 6.39 -13.45 16.04
CA THR A 276 6.78 -14.85 15.92
C THR A 276 6.00 -15.63 16.99
N THR A 277 5.09 -16.48 16.55
CA THR A 277 4.54 -17.49 17.46
C THR A 277 5.72 -18.35 17.87
N GLU A 278 6.30 -18.11 19.03
CA GLU A 278 7.11 -19.11 19.68
C GLU A 278 6.18 -20.32 19.81
N THR A 279 6.47 -21.36 19.06
CA THR A 279 5.84 -22.66 19.27
C THR A 279 6.31 -23.12 20.65
N PRO A 280 5.36 -23.39 21.58
CA PRO A 280 5.72 -23.84 22.92
C PRO A 280 6.46 -25.16 22.89
#